data_a24f39ed52455884e44f0ccc300f5cdf
#
_entry.id   a24f39ed52455884e44f0ccc300f5cdf
#
_cell.length_a   1.000
_cell.length_b   1.000
_cell.length_c   1.000
_cell.angle_alpha   90.00
_cell.angle_beta   90.00
_cell.angle_gamma   90.00
#
_symmetry.space_group_name_H-M   'P 1'
#
loop_
_entity.id
_entity.type
_entity.pdbx_description
1 polymer ?
#
loop_
_entity_poly.entity_id
_entity_poly.type
_entity_poly.pdbx_seq_one_letter_code
_entity_poly.pdbx_strand_id
1 'polypeptide(L)'
;MEPFKYICHYWGKSSKSLTKGNDIHLLIYHCLDVAAVADCWWDQSVVLQNAFCRNEMLSKQKVKAWLLFFIALHDIGKFDIRFQYKSAESWLKLNPATPSLNGPSTQMCRKFNHGAAGLYWFNQDSLSEQAPGDFFSFFDAAPHPYES
;
A
#
# COMPACT_ATOMS: atom_id res chain seq x y z
N MET A 1 -10.18 -17.70 -9.51
CA MET A 1 -10.47 -16.33 -9.02
C MET A 1 -9.23 -15.49 -9.30
N GLU A 2 -9.34 -14.32 -9.95
CA GLU A 2 -8.16 -13.50 -10.26
C GLU A 2 -7.84 -12.61 -9.04
N PRO A 3 -6.81 -12.93 -8.24
CA PRO A 3 -6.51 -12.21 -7.00
C PRO A 3 -6.16 -10.74 -7.22
N PHE A 4 -5.67 -10.39 -8.41
CA PHE A 4 -5.26 -9.01 -8.74
C PHE A 4 -6.41 -8.03 -8.92
N LYS A 5 -7.65 -8.49 -9.11
CA LYS A 5 -8.80 -7.61 -9.32
C LYS A 5 -9.08 -6.72 -8.10
N TYR A 6 -8.89 -7.24 -6.90
CA TYR A 6 -9.23 -6.54 -5.66
C TYR A 6 -8.24 -5.41 -5.31
N ILE A 7 -6.95 -5.56 -5.59
CA ILE A 7 -5.95 -4.53 -5.27
C ILE A 7 -6.10 -3.26 -6.10
N CYS A 8 -6.79 -3.34 -7.25
CA CYS A 8 -7.10 -2.19 -8.10
C CYS A 8 -8.27 -1.33 -7.60
N HIS A 9 -8.89 -1.68 -6.48
CA HIS A 9 -10.00 -0.95 -5.87
C HIS A 9 -9.56 0.07 -4.81
N TYR A 10 -8.24 0.22 -4.58
CA TYR A 10 -7.68 1.12 -3.57
C TYR A 10 -6.97 2.29 -4.23
N TRP A 11 -7.26 3.51 -3.75
CA TRP A 11 -6.55 4.69 -4.21
C TRP A 11 -5.32 4.97 -3.34
N GLY A 12 -4.22 5.36 -3.98
CA GLY A 12 -2.97 5.75 -3.32
C GLY A 12 -2.82 7.27 -3.21
N LYS A 13 -3.25 7.98 -4.26
CA LYS A 13 -3.25 9.43 -4.33
C LYS A 13 -4.53 9.92 -5.01
N SER A 14 -5.14 10.95 -4.46
CA SER A 14 -6.32 11.60 -5.03
C SER A 14 -6.09 13.10 -5.03
N SER A 15 -6.30 13.75 -6.18
CA SER A 15 -6.24 15.20 -6.32
C SER A 15 -7.60 15.74 -6.72
N LYS A 16 -8.02 16.84 -6.07
CA LYS A 16 -9.18 17.61 -6.52
C LYS A 16 -8.70 18.60 -7.57
N SER A 17 -8.98 18.32 -8.83
CA SER A 17 -8.77 19.30 -9.90
C SER A 17 -10.06 20.08 -10.12
N LEU A 18 -9.97 21.41 -10.15
CA LEU A 18 -11.10 22.29 -10.42
C LEU A 18 -11.62 22.13 -11.87
N THR A 19 -10.81 21.59 -12.77
CA THR A 19 -11.11 21.51 -14.20
C THR A 19 -11.35 20.10 -14.74
N LYS A 20 -10.85 19.06 -14.08
CA LYS A 20 -10.89 17.65 -14.58
C LYS A 20 -11.58 16.67 -13.65
N GLY A 21 -12.18 17.11 -12.54
CA GLY A 21 -12.70 16.21 -11.53
C GLY A 21 -11.58 15.59 -10.68
N ASN A 22 -11.92 14.54 -9.90
CA ASN A 22 -10.95 13.86 -9.07
C ASN A 22 -10.09 12.91 -9.91
N ASP A 23 -8.81 13.23 -10.08
CA ASP A 23 -7.84 12.30 -10.60
C ASP A 23 -7.47 11.30 -9.49
N ILE A 24 -7.72 10.02 -9.76
CA ILE A 24 -7.42 8.93 -8.84
C ILE A 24 -6.23 8.16 -9.40
N HIS A 25 -5.16 8.10 -8.59
CA HIS A 25 -4.03 7.23 -8.83
C HIS A 25 -4.16 5.99 -7.94
N LEU A 26 -4.24 4.80 -8.53
CA LEU A 26 -4.42 3.56 -7.79
C LEU A 26 -3.22 3.28 -6.90
N LEU A 27 -3.47 2.71 -5.73
CA LEU A 27 -2.44 2.45 -4.72
C LEU A 27 -1.34 1.54 -5.27
N ILE A 28 -1.71 0.49 -5.99
CA ILE A 28 -0.72 -0.43 -6.58
C ILE A 28 0.22 0.29 -7.55
N TYR A 29 -0.31 1.16 -8.41
CA TYR A 29 0.54 1.93 -9.33
C TYR A 29 1.40 2.95 -8.60
N HIS A 30 0.85 3.61 -7.58
CA HIS A 30 1.63 4.51 -6.74
C HIS A 30 2.84 3.80 -6.12
N CYS A 31 2.66 2.62 -5.54
CA CYS A 31 3.73 1.83 -4.96
C CYS A 31 4.78 1.41 -6.00
N LEU A 32 4.34 0.99 -7.18
CA LEU A 32 5.24 0.61 -8.27
C LEU A 32 6.01 1.80 -8.84
N ASP A 33 5.38 2.96 -9.00
CA ASP A 33 6.04 4.18 -9.47
C ASP A 33 7.15 4.62 -8.52
N VAL A 34 6.89 4.59 -7.21
CA VAL A 34 7.91 4.95 -6.20
C VAL A 34 9.05 3.94 -6.22
N ALA A 35 8.77 2.65 -6.36
CA ALA A 35 9.79 1.62 -6.47
C ALA A 35 10.62 1.78 -7.77
N ALA A 36 9.98 2.11 -8.90
CA ALA A 36 10.67 2.35 -10.17
C ALA A 36 11.61 3.58 -10.11
N VAL A 37 11.18 4.66 -9.46
CA VAL A 37 12.05 5.83 -9.22
C VAL A 37 13.24 5.44 -8.34
N ALA A 38 13.02 4.66 -7.29
CA ALA A 38 14.09 4.19 -6.42
C ALA A 38 15.06 3.26 -7.15
N ASP A 39 14.56 2.42 -8.05
CA ASP A 39 15.36 1.54 -8.91
C ASP A 39 16.31 2.35 -9.80
N CYS A 40 15.78 3.32 -10.52
CA CYS A 40 16.58 4.24 -11.34
C CYS A 40 17.61 5.03 -10.51
N TRP A 41 17.22 5.48 -9.32
CA TRP A 41 18.11 6.22 -8.44
C TRP A 41 19.24 5.35 -7.90
N TRP A 42 18.92 4.11 -7.53
CA TRP A 42 19.93 3.14 -7.13
C TRP A 42 20.99 2.95 -8.20
N ASP A 43 20.60 2.75 -9.45
CA ASP A 43 21.53 2.47 -10.56
C ASP A 43 22.43 3.68 -10.87
N GLN A 44 21.98 4.89 -10.61
CA GLN A 44 22.71 6.12 -10.88
C GLN A 44 23.56 6.63 -9.70
N SER A 45 23.38 6.09 -8.48
CA SER A 45 23.99 6.63 -7.28
C SER A 45 24.95 5.65 -6.60
N VAL A 46 26.23 5.79 -6.88
CA VAL A 46 27.29 5.04 -6.17
C VAL A 46 27.28 5.35 -4.66
N VAL A 47 26.92 6.59 -4.28
CA VAL A 47 26.81 7.00 -2.86
C VAL A 47 25.73 6.19 -2.15
N LEU A 48 24.57 6.04 -2.79
CA LEU A 48 23.44 5.26 -2.25
C LEU A 48 23.85 3.78 -2.12
N GLN A 49 24.43 3.20 -3.19
CA GLN A 49 24.90 1.82 -3.17
C GLN A 49 25.90 1.57 -2.03
N ASN A 50 26.88 2.45 -1.86
CA ASN A 50 27.88 2.33 -0.80
C ASN A 50 27.29 2.50 0.60
N ALA A 51 26.26 3.37 0.76
CA ALA A 51 25.60 3.55 2.03
C ALA A 51 24.87 2.28 2.52
N PHE A 52 24.22 1.56 1.60
CA PHE A 52 23.46 0.35 1.93
C PHE A 52 24.27 -0.94 1.85
N CYS A 53 25.32 -0.99 1.03
CA CYS A 53 26.18 -2.19 0.83
C CYS A 53 27.40 -2.22 1.74
N ARG A 54 27.34 -1.60 2.92
CA ARG A 54 28.46 -1.62 3.90
C ARG A 54 28.78 -3.02 4.46
N ASN A 55 27.81 -3.91 4.40
CA ASN A 55 27.95 -5.27 4.88
C ASN A 55 28.22 -6.21 3.70
N GLU A 56 29.39 -6.83 3.68
CA GLU A 56 29.82 -7.75 2.60
C GLU A 56 29.04 -9.08 2.56
N MET A 57 28.18 -9.35 3.57
CA MET A 57 27.38 -10.58 3.63
C MET A 57 26.32 -10.68 2.52
N LEU A 58 25.89 -9.56 1.95
CA LEU A 58 24.88 -9.52 0.91
C LEU A 58 25.43 -8.91 -0.38
N SER A 59 25.15 -9.56 -1.52
CA SER A 59 25.46 -8.96 -2.82
C SER A 59 24.67 -7.68 -3.05
N LYS A 60 25.20 -6.74 -3.83
CA LYS A 60 24.52 -5.49 -4.21
C LYS A 60 23.14 -5.74 -4.79
N GLN A 61 22.97 -6.81 -5.57
CA GLN A 61 21.68 -7.18 -6.15
C GLN A 61 20.66 -7.59 -5.08
N LYS A 62 21.09 -8.35 -4.07
CA LYS A 62 20.20 -8.72 -2.95
C LYS A 62 19.80 -7.50 -2.14
N VAL A 63 20.75 -6.60 -1.85
CA VAL A 63 20.46 -5.33 -1.14
C VAL A 63 19.48 -4.49 -1.94
N LYS A 64 19.69 -4.33 -3.25
CA LYS A 64 18.76 -3.63 -4.15
C LYS A 64 17.35 -4.23 -4.08
N ALA A 65 17.25 -5.56 -4.22
CA ALA A 65 15.95 -6.25 -4.20
C ALA A 65 15.20 -6.03 -2.88
N TRP A 66 15.87 -6.12 -1.74
CA TRP A 66 15.27 -5.83 -0.43
C TRP A 66 14.85 -4.37 -0.31
N LEU A 67 15.70 -3.45 -0.74
CA LEU A 67 15.37 -2.02 -0.70
C LEU A 67 14.11 -1.72 -1.52
N LEU A 68 14.04 -2.21 -2.75
CA LEU A 68 12.88 -2.01 -3.62
C LEU A 68 11.63 -2.67 -3.08
N PHE A 69 11.75 -3.85 -2.46
CA PHE A 69 10.64 -4.51 -1.80
C PHE A 69 10.05 -3.65 -0.66
N PHE A 70 10.88 -3.15 0.25
CA PHE A 70 10.38 -2.29 1.33
C PHE A 70 9.84 -0.96 0.83
N ILE A 71 10.45 -0.39 -0.22
CA ILE A 71 9.94 0.82 -0.86
C ILE A 71 8.57 0.56 -1.51
N ALA A 72 8.37 -0.56 -2.19
CA ALA A 72 7.07 -0.92 -2.75
C ALA A 72 6.00 -1.11 -1.66
N LEU A 73 6.38 -1.53 -0.45
CA LEU A 73 5.47 -1.73 0.68
C LEU A 73 5.30 -0.49 1.57
N HIS A 74 5.98 0.65 1.29
CA HIS A 74 5.98 1.82 2.18
C HIS A 74 4.57 2.33 2.54
N ASP A 75 3.63 2.15 1.66
CA ASP A 75 2.25 2.61 1.76
C ASP A 75 1.22 1.48 2.00
N ILE A 76 1.67 0.29 2.42
CA ILE A 76 0.78 -0.86 2.64
C ILE A 76 -0.38 -0.54 3.59
N GLY A 77 -0.17 0.32 4.59
CA GLY A 77 -1.22 0.79 5.49
C GLY A 77 -2.32 1.61 4.83
N LYS A 78 -2.17 2.02 3.57
CA LYS A 78 -3.22 2.69 2.79
C LYS A 78 -4.30 1.72 2.31
N PHE A 79 -4.08 0.40 2.37
CA PHE A 79 -5.15 -0.58 2.13
C PHE A 79 -6.23 -0.56 3.21
N ASP A 80 -5.98 0.06 4.36
CA ASP A 80 -6.99 0.19 5.41
C ASP A 80 -8.17 1.09 4.97
N ILE A 81 -9.37 0.63 5.25
CA ILE A 81 -10.61 1.32 4.90
C ILE A 81 -10.67 2.73 5.51
N ARG A 82 -10.08 2.96 6.68
CA ARG A 82 -10.00 4.28 7.34
C ARG A 82 -9.16 5.26 6.52
N PHE A 83 -8.13 4.77 5.82
CA PHE A 83 -7.39 5.61 4.88
C PHE A 83 -8.22 5.88 3.63
N GLN A 84 -8.87 4.88 3.07
CA GLN A 84 -9.66 4.99 1.84
C GLN A 84 -10.82 5.99 2.01
N TYR A 85 -11.45 6.02 3.18
CA TYR A 85 -12.51 6.99 3.50
C TYR A 85 -12.00 8.41 3.81
N LYS A 86 -10.71 8.70 3.81
CA LYS A 86 -10.19 10.08 3.78
C LYS A 86 -10.64 10.83 2.51
N SER A 87 -10.87 10.08 1.42
CA SER A 87 -11.56 10.54 0.23
C SER A 87 -12.68 9.56 -0.12
N ALA A 88 -13.81 9.67 0.60
CA ALA A 88 -14.97 8.80 0.39
C ALA A 88 -15.46 8.82 -1.07
N GLU A 89 -15.37 9.99 -1.74
CA GLU A 89 -15.70 10.12 -3.16
C GLU A 89 -14.82 9.23 -4.05
N SER A 90 -13.49 9.24 -3.82
CA SER A 90 -12.57 8.40 -4.57
C SER A 90 -12.80 6.91 -4.29
N TRP A 91 -13.06 6.56 -3.03
CA TRP A 91 -13.37 5.19 -2.64
C TRP A 91 -14.63 4.68 -3.33
N LEU A 92 -15.75 5.41 -3.24
CA LEU A 92 -17.03 5.01 -3.85
C LEU A 92 -16.95 4.94 -5.38
N LYS A 93 -16.14 5.80 -6.00
CA LYS A 93 -15.91 5.74 -7.45
C LYS A 93 -15.23 4.44 -7.88
N LEU A 94 -14.29 3.93 -7.07
CA LEU A 94 -13.61 2.65 -7.32
C LEU A 94 -14.44 1.44 -6.86
N ASN A 95 -15.36 1.65 -5.93
CA ASN A 95 -16.17 0.60 -5.28
C ASN A 95 -17.66 0.95 -5.32
N PRO A 96 -18.28 1.04 -6.50
CA PRO A 96 -19.66 1.55 -6.66
C PRO A 96 -20.73 0.67 -6.00
N ALA A 97 -20.42 -0.62 -5.78
CA ALA A 97 -21.33 -1.56 -5.10
C ALA A 97 -21.28 -1.47 -3.56
N THR A 98 -20.35 -0.68 -3.00
CA THR A 98 -20.23 -0.54 -1.53
C THR A 98 -21.34 0.37 -1.01
N PRO A 99 -22.17 -0.08 -0.05
CA PRO A 99 -23.17 0.79 0.57
C PRO A 99 -22.49 1.96 1.30
N SER A 100 -22.91 3.19 1.01
CA SER A 100 -22.32 4.41 1.60
C SER A 100 -22.53 4.55 3.12
N LEU A 101 -23.44 3.76 3.69
CA LEU A 101 -23.90 3.89 5.08
C LEU A 101 -23.00 3.24 6.13
N ASN A 102 -22.05 2.40 5.75
CA ASN A 102 -21.27 1.58 6.69
C ASN A 102 -19.76 1.95 6.76
N GLY A 103 -19.39 3.14 6.31
CA GLY A 103 -18.00 3.61 6.39
C GLY A 103 -17.56 4.00 7.80
N PRO A 104 -16.26 4.00 8.08
CA PRO A 104 -15.73 4.48 9.35
C PRO A 104 -16.04 5.97 9.55
N SER A 105 -16.17 6.41 10.82
CA SER A 105 -16.47 7.80 11.13
C SER A 105 -15.37 8.75 10.60
N THR A 106 -15.77 9.97 10.25
CA THR A 106 -14.82 11.00 9.78
C THR A 106 -13.68 11.24 10.78
N GLN A 107 -13.95 11.14 12.08
CA GLN A 107 -12.93 11.30 13.11
C GLN A 107 -11.90 10.17 13.09
N MET A 108 -12.33 8.92 12.90
CA MET A 108 -11.44 7.77 12.77
C MET A 108 -10.54 7.91 11.53
N CYS A 109 -11.12 8.32 10.41
CA CYS A 109 -10.38 8.53 9.16
C CYS A 109 -9.31 9.63 9.31
N ARG A 110 -9.66 10.77 9.93
CA ARG A 110 -8.71 11.88 10.14
C ARG A 110 -7.54 11.51 11.02
N LYS A 111 -7.78 10.75 12.08
CA LYS A 111 -6.74 10.32 13.05
C LYS A 111 -5.90 9.14 12.53
N PHE A 112 -6.36 8.47 11.49
CA PHE A 112 -5.66 7.28 10.99
C PHE A 112 -4.31 7.62 10.37
N ASN A 113 -3.27 6.96 10.87
CA ASN A 113 -1.90 7.04 10.36
C ASN A 113 -1.55 5.74 9.62
N HIS A 114 -1.51 5.82 8.29
CA HIS A 114 -1.22 4.66 7.43
C HIS A 114 0.21 4.14 7.59
N GLY A 115 1.18 5.01 7.86
CA GLY A 115 2.56 4.57 8.10
C GLY A 115 2.67 3.71 9.36
N ALA A 116 2.06 4.17 10.48
CA ALA A 116 2.02 3.40 11.72
C ALA A 116 1.24 2.07 11.55
N ALA A 117 0.13 2.08 10.81
CA ALA A 117 -0.64 0.88 10.53
C ALA A 117 0.13 -0.13 9.68
N GLY A 118 0.82 0.32 8.63
CA GLY A 118 1.65 -0.55 7.79
C GLY A 118 2.78 -1.20 8.58
N LEU A 119 3.45 -0.42 9.44
CA LEU A 119 4.50 -0.94 10.34
C LEU A 119 3.94 -1.97 11.34
N TYR A 120 2.76 -1.68 11.91
CA TYR A 120 2.09 -2.59 12.83
C TYR A 120 1.76 -3.93 12.16
N TRP A 121 1.16 -3.90 10.97
CA TRP A 121 0.84 -5.12 10.23
C TRP A 121 2.08 -5.93 9.88
N PHE A 122 3.13 -5.25 9.41
CA PHE A 122 4.39 -5.90 9.09
C PHE A 122 5.03 -6.58 10.31
N ASN A 123 4.96 -5.95 11.49
CA ASN A 123 5.50 -6.51 12.72
C ASN A 123 4.66 -7.64 13.30
N GLN A 124 3.34 -7.64 13.12
CA GLN A 124 2.45 -8.69 13.62
C GLN A 124 2.79 -10.05 12.98
N ASP A 125 2.99 -10.08 11.68
CA ASP A 125 3.36 -11.31 10.97
C ASP A 125 4.76 -11.82 11.33
N SER A 126 5.68 -10.90 11.68
CA SER A 126 7.03 -11.28 12.11
C SER A 126 7.09 -11.80 13.55
N LEU A 127 6.08 -11.53 14.38
CA LEU A 127 5.99 -11.96 15.78
C LEU A 127 5.11 -13.20 15.98
N SER A 128 4.28 -13.56 15.00
CA SER A 128 3.53 -14.81 15.04
C SER A 128 4.45 -15.95 14.56
N GLU A 129 4.67 -16.96 15.38
CA GLU A 129 5.34 -18.22 14.99
C GLU A 129 4.56 -19.00 13.93
N GLN A 130 3.48 -18.44 13.41
CA GLN A 130 2.65 -18.99 12.35
C GLN A 130 3.22 -18.61 10.98
N ALA A 131 3.18 -19.55 10.07
CA ALA A 131 3.86 -19.52 8.79
C ALA A 131 3.48 -18.30 7.90
N PRO A 132 4.34 -17.92 6.93
CA PRO A 132 4.13 -16.77 6.00
C PRO A 132 2.84 -16.82 5.17
N GLY A 133 2.01 -17.85 5.31
CA GLY A 133 0.71 -17.96 4.65
C GLY A 133 -0.33 -16.95 5.15
N ASP A 134 -0.21 -16.47 6.40
CA ASP A 134 -1.23 -15.61 7.00
C ASP A 134 -1.18 -14.14 6.54
N PHE A 135 -0.05 -13.67 5.99
CA PHE A 135 0.01 -12.34 5.40
C PHE A 135 -0.99 -12.15 4.26
N PHE A 136 -1.24 -13.20 3.48
CA PHE A 136 -2.22 -13.17 2.39
C PHE A 136 -3.65 -13.44 2.86
N SER A 137 -3.85 -14.13 3.99
CA SER A 137 -5.18 -14.34 4.58
C SER A 137 -5.83 -13.04 5.05
N PHE A 138 -5.03 -12.01 5.34
CA PHE A 138 -5.54 -10.67 5.65
C PHE A 138 -6.31 -10.05 4.47
N PHE A 139 -5.91 -10.32 3.24
CA PHE A 139 -6.64 -9.86 2.04
C PHE A 139 -7.93 -10.65 1.81
N ASP A 140 -8.01 -11.89 2.34
CA ASP A 140 -9.23 -12.72 2.31
C ASP A 140 -10.20 -12.37 3.45
N ALA A 141 -9.70 -11.83 4.57
CA ALA A 141 -10.51 -11.42 5.73
C ALA A 141 -11.12 -10.01 5.59
N ALA A 142 -10.76 -9.24 4.58
CA ALA A 142 -11.51 -8.03 4.23
C ALA A 142 -12.96 -8.47 3.89
N PRO A 143 -14.01 -7.90 4.54
CA PRO A 143 -15.38 -8.30 4.26
C PRO A 143 -15.62 -8.16 2.76
N HIS A 144 -15.88 -9.29 2.10
CA HIS A 144 -16.21 -9.32 0.70
C HIS A 144 -17.46 -8.46 0.50
N PRO A 145 -17.42 -7.38 -0.27
CA PRO A 145 -18.60 -6.53 -0.49
C PRO A 145 -19.70 -7.23 -1.29
N TYR A 146 -19.56 -8.55 -1.55
CA TYR A 146 -20.42 -9.32 -2.43
C TYR A 146 -21.00 -10.61 -1.81
N GLU A 147 -20.82 -10.85 -0.50
CA GLU A 147 -21.50 -11.94 0.21
C GLU A 147 -22.60 -11.36 1.09
N SER A 148 -23.74 -11.15 0.49
CA SER A 148 -25.05 -11.02 1.17
C SER A 148 -26.12 -11.63 0.30
#